data_2dd62b0a89827c8d82ba98ded60e19ab
#
_entry.id   2dd62b0a89827c8d82ba98ded60e19ab
#
_cell.length_a   1.000
_cell.length_b   1.000
_cell.length_c   1.000
_cell.angle_alpha   90.00
_cell.angle_beta   90.00
_cell.angle_gamma   90.00
#
_symmetry.space_group_name_H-M   'P 1'
#
loop_
_entity.id
_entity.type
_entity.pdbx_description
1 polymer ?
#
loop_
_entity_poly.entity_id
_entity_poly.type
_entity_poly.pdbx_seq_one_letter_code
_entity_poly.pdbx_strand_id
1 'polypeptide(L)'
;MSSEKNSTSRAAQKPEGATDKDWLLNNTIQCPGLTPGAKEVYRLAEDLPKRLAVFFYKQQMPSIWVVFLGGTGTGKSTLFNTFCGRPLSETGVERPKTCGPVLYVHEDCRIEDGYPFASSQMTRHSSEDHHSLPVTGTPGEILILEHGREEWSHLLVVDTPDLDSVEAENRQIAEDLYLLSDIVVFITSEEKYADEVPHKFLLKIIQEKRPYFFLLNKAQGRLTGEEVQHTLETQGSAFKKGRMWLIPYASSPASEFISKQVEFRDFVNTLTRESSTDRIKDLRESELSKRSADLKSRVGRLIALLEEENQEARKWLDKLDHLYQDISQNLIKEQKARFTAENREYLNTQIRKLFTRYDVLARPRRFVTQLLLTPFQVLGFLKKDSEKAHREALVKVKEKMDLTSMQLAIERFNRSVLERLSPSNEESALFTRLRDPVLVLTDMEIKTRIWQQQDLLATWLEETFQRLSQGIPKTKKWGIYSTSLLWGILIVSFETVVGGGFTVLNAVLGSVLAPFVTKGAVELFAYHEIQKIARELGKRYQQGLISVVGYQRDRYEQCLRSLISPPEPLEALHRSLTNEFIVT
;
A
#
# COMPACT_ATOMS: atom_id res chain seq x y z
N MET A 1 5.87 -26.08 26.95
CA MET A 1 4.67 -26.24 26.10
C MET A 1 3.90 -24.93 26.18
N SER A 2 3.94 -24.16 25.14
CA SER A 2 2.94 -23.14 24.75
C SER A 2 3.50 -22.43 23.52
N SER A 3 2.81 -22.60 22.46
CA SER A 3 3.11 -22.21 21.10
C SER A 3 3.18 -20.70 20.91
N GLU A 4 4.33 -20.18 20.59
CA GLU A 4 4.46 -18.88 19.91
C GLU A 4 3.97 -19.05 18.48
N LYS A 5 2.79 -18.53 18.21
CA LYS A 5 2.24 -18.41 16.87
C LYS A 5 3.03 -17.33 16.12
N ASN A 6 3.77 -17.76 15.12
CA ASN A 6 4.26 -16.94 14.03
C ASN A 6 3.12 -16.09 13.45
N SER A 7 3.15 -14.80 13.68
CA SER A 7 2.39 -13.84 12.89
C SER A 7 3.12 -13.57 11.58
N THR A 8 3.09 -14.56 10.69
CA THR A 8 3.38 -14.33 9.27
C THR A 8 2.31 -13.38 8.73
N SER A 9 2.75 -12.26 8.16
CA SER A 9 1.92 -11.32 7.42
C SER A 9 1.00 -12.10 6.49
N ARG A 10 -0.30 -12.07 6.76
CA ARG A 10 -1.32 -12.49 5.81
C ARG A 10 -1.27 -11.49 4.64
N ALA A 11 -0.53 -11.80 3.58
CA ALA A 11 -0.94 -11.39 2.26
C ALA A 11 -2.42 -11.81 2.16
N ALA A 12 -3.28 -10.88 1.73
CA ALA A 12 -4.71 -11.12 1.65
C ALA A 12 -4.96 -12.32 0.72
N GLN A 13 -4.99 -13.52 1.31
CA GLN A 13 -5.34 -14.73 0.58
C GLN A 13 -6.81 -14.59 0.20
N LYS A 14 -7.10 -14.81 -1.07
CA LYS A 14 -8.45 -14.88 -1.63
C LYS A 14 -9.29 -15.82 -0.74
N PRO A 15 -10.45 -15.37 -0.19
CA PRO A 15 -11.33 -16.27 0.54
C PRO A 15 -11.75 -17.39 -0.41
N GLU A 16 -11.74 -18.64 0.04
CA GLU A 16 -12.22 -19.79 -0.74
C GLU A 16 -13.67 -19.51 -1.18
N GLY A 17 -13.88 -19.38 -2.51
CA GLY A 17 -15.18 -19.10 -3.11
C GLY A 17 -15.40 -17.70 -3.64
N ALA A 18 -14.55 -16.71 -3.36
CA ALA A 18 -14.65 -15.39 -3.96
C ALA A 18 -14.17 -15.40 -5.42
N THR A 19 -15.00 -14.85 -6.31
CA THR A 19 -14.60 -14.67 -7.72
C THR A 19 -13.54 -13.57 -7.82
N ASP A 20 -12.75 -13.53 -8.91
CA ASP A 20 -11.74 -12.49 -9.14
C ASP A 20 -12.37 -11.09 -9.20
N LYS A 21 -13.64 -11.02 -9.59
CA LYS A 21 -14.52 -9.86 -9.57
C LYS A 21 -14.74 -9.33 -8.15
N ASP A 22 -15.09 -10.22 -7.20
CA ASP A 22 -15.38 -9.84 -5.80
C ASP A 22 -14.11 -9.32 -5.10
N TRP A 23 -12.93 -9.84 -5.50
CA TRP A 23 -11.67 -9.36 -4.95
C TRP A 23 -11.45 -7.88 -5.28
N LEU A 24 -11.62 -7.47 -6.53
CA LEU A 24 -11.39 -6.07 -6.95
C LEU A 24 -12.40 -5.09 -6.35
N LEU A 25 -13.64 -5.54 -6.15
CA LEU A 25 -14.68 -4.72 -5.52
C LEU A 25 -14.45 -4.49 -4.03
N ASN A 26 -13.75 -5.44 -3.36
CA ASN A 26 -13.58 -5.44 -1.91
C ASN A 26 -12.17 -5.07 -1.44
N ASN A 27 -11.18 -4.93 -2.34
CA ASN A 27 -9.79 -4.66 -1.98
C ASN A 27 -9.28 -3.36 -2.60
N THR A 28 -8.60 -2.58 -1.78
CA THR A 28 -7.94 -1.36 -2.24
C THR A 28 -6.58 -1.71 -2.84
N ILE A 29 -6.37 -1.38 -4.10
CA ILE A 29 -5.08 -1.50 -4.76
C ILE A 29 -4.15 -0.40 -4.26
N GLN A 30 -2.97 -0.80 -3.83
CA GLN A 30 -1.93 0.10 -3.32
C GLN A 30 -0.63 -0.10 -4.08
N CYS A 31 0.18 0.96 -4.14
CA CYS A 31 1.56 0.89 -4.59
C CYS A 31 2.45 1.79 -3.71
N PRO A 32 3.77 1.50 -3.63
CA PRO A 32 4.70 2.31 -2.84
C PRO A 32 4.81 3.77 -3.31
N GLY A 33 4.64 4.02 -4.60
CA GLY A 33 4.80 5.34 -5.21
C GLY A 33 6.24 5.67 -5.54
N LEU A 34 6.99 4.70 -6.01
CA LEU A 34 8.39 4.81 -6.40
C LEU A 34 8.57 5.30 -7.84
N THR A 35 7.54 5.17 -8.67
CA THR A 35 7.55 5.58 -10.08
C THR A 35 6.67 6.80 -10.32
N PRO A 36 6.88 7.54 -11.43
CA PRO A 36 5.96 8.61 -11.84
C PRO A 36 4.55 8.11 -12.15
N GLY A 37 4.40 6.82 -12.48
CA GLY A 37 3.13 6.17 -12.79
C GLY A 37 2.19 5.96 -11.59
N ALA A 38 2.67 6.14 -10.37
CA ALA A 38 1.89 5.89 -9.14
C ALA A 38 0.57 6.67 -9.07
N LYS A 39 0.53 7.93 -9.54
CA LYS A 39 -0.72 8.71 -9.60
C LYS A 39 -1.75 8.08 -10.53
N GLU A 40 -1.29 7.49 -11.64
CA GLU A 40 -2.15 6.77 -12.58
C GLU A 40 -2.65 5.45 -11.97
N VAL A 41 -1.82 4.74 -11.18
CA VAL A 41 -2.24 3.54 -10.43
C VAL A 41 -3.42 3.87 -9.53
N TYR A 42 -3.33 4.91 -8.70
CA TYR A 42 -4.42 5.30 -7.79
C TYR A 42 -5.69 5.69 -8.55
N ARG A 43 -5.56 6.46 -9.63
CA ARG A 43 -6.71 6.85 -10.48
C ARG A 43 -7.41 5.63 -11.10
N LEU A 44 -6.64 4.68 -11.64
CA LEU A 44 -7.19 3.46 -12.22
C LEU A 44 -7.80 2.56 -11.13
N ALA A 45 -7.16 2.46 -9.98
CA ALA A 45 -7.65 1.67 -8.85
C ALA A 45 -9.00 2.18 -8.31
N GLU A 46 -9.23 3.49 -8.34
CA GLU A 46 -10.51 4.10 -7.95
C GLU A 46 -11.60 3.94 -9.02
N ASP A 47 -11.24 4.10 -10.31
CA ASP A 47 -12.18 4.09 -11.45
C ASP A 47 -12.62 2.65 -11.84
N LEU A 48 -11.70 1.68 -11.76
CA LEU A 48 -11.94 0.31 -12.22
C LEU A 48 -13.11 -0.40 -11.53
N PRO A 49 -13.28 -0.38 -10.20
CA PRO A 49 -14.40 -1.04 -9.53
C PRO A 49 -15.75 -0.51 -10.00
N LYS A 50 -15.87 0.81 -10.17
CA LYS A 50 -17.09 1.46 -10.67
C LYS A 50 -17.43 1.01 -12.10
N ARG A 51 -16.44 0.99 -12.98
CA ARG A 51 -16.61 0.55 -14.37
C ARG A 51 -16.95 -0.91 -14.50
N LEU A 52 -16.36 -1.76 -13.65
CA LEU A 52 -16.71 -3.19 -13.58
C LEU A 52 -18.15 -3.38 -13.12
N ALA A 53 -18.57 -2.71 -12.05
CA ALA A 53 -19.93 -2.80 -11.56
C ALA A 53 -20.94 -2.36 -12.63
N VAL A 54 -20.66 -1.26 -13.33
CA VAL A 54 -21.47 -0.79 -14.47
C VAL A 54 -21.51 -1.81 -15.61
N PHE A 55 -20.36 -2.41 -15.96
CA PHE A 55 -20.30 -3.40 -17.04
C PHE A 55 -21.20 -4.60 -16.74
N PHE A 56 -21.13 -5.18 -15.54
CA PHE A 56 -21.95 -6.32 -15.16
C PHE A 56 -23.44 -5.97 -15.05
N TYR A 57 -23.76 -4.78 -14.53
CA TYR A 57 -25.13 -4.27 -14.50
C TYR A 57 -25.69 -4.14 -15.93
N LYS A 58 -24.94 -3.57 -16.85
CA LYS A 58 -25.35 -3.38 -18.24
C LYS A 58 -25.46 -4.69 -19.03
N GLN A 59 -24.75 -5.74 -18.66
CA GLN A 59 -24.97 -7.06 -19.25
C GLN A 59 -26.36 -7.61 -18.96
N GLN A 60 -26.90 -7.34 -17.77
CA GLN A 60 -28.21 -7.83 -17.33
C GLN A 60 -29.35 -6.90 -17.76
N MET A 61 -29.09 -5.59 -17.90
CA MET A 61 -30.10 -4.59 -18.24
C MET A 61 -30.43 -4.60 -19.73
N PRO A 62 -31.72 -4.77 -20.12
CA PRO A 62 -32.11 -4.73 -21.53
C PRO A 62 -32.23 -3.30 -22.09
N SER A 63 -32.42 -2.29 -21.22
CA SER A 63 -32.76 -0.93 -21.63
C SER A 63 -31.54 -0.10 -22.01
N ILE A 64 -31.73 0.79 -23.00
CA ILE A 64 -30.74 1.78 -23.44
C ILE A 64 -30.89 3.04 -22.59
N TRP A 65 -29.78 3.51 -22.03
CA TRP A 65 -29.72 4.72 -21.22
C TRP A 65 -29.33 5.94 -22.07
N VAL A 66 -30.30 6.85 -22.25
CA VAL A 66 -30.09 8.14 -22.91
C VAL A 66 -29.94 9.21 -21.82
N VAL A 67 -28.75 9.75 -21.66
CA VAL A 67 -28.40 10.63 -20.54
C VAL A 67 -28.15 12.05 -21.03
N PHE A 68 -28.96 13.02 -20.52
CA PHE A 68 -28.85 14.45 -20.79
C PHE A 68 -27.81 15.06 -19.84
N LEU A 69 -26.70 15.55 -20.37
CA LEU A 69 -25.56 16.09 -19.63
C LEU A 69 -25.28 17.54 -20.05
N GLY A 70 -24.79 18.36 -19.13
CA GLY A 70 -24.36 19.73 -19.44
C GLY A 70 -24.21 20.58 -18.19
N GLY A 71 -23.70 21.80 -18.36
CA GLY A 71 -23.47 22.74 -17.26
C GLY A 71 -24.76 23.44 -16.78
N THR A 72 -24.59 24.19 -15.70
CA THR A 72 -25.66 24.97 -15.07
C THR A 72 -26.32 25.95 -16.05
N GLY A 73 -27.62 25.90 -16.13
CA GLY A 73 -28.42 26.88 -16.91
C GLY A 73 -28.34 26.73 -18.42
N THR A 74 -27.79 25.62 -18.93
CA THR A 74 -27.79 25.33 -20.38
C THR A 74 -29.13 24.91 -20.94
N GLY A 75 -30.13 24.62 -20.07
CA GLY A 75 -31.48 24.24 -20.45
C GLY A 75 -31.72 22.76 -20.60
N LYS A 76 -30.93 21.91 -19.93
CA LYS A 76 -31.06 20.44 -19.90
C LYS A 76 -32.50 20.00 -19.61
N SER A 77 -33.02 20.36 -18.45
CA SER A 77 -34.36 19.97 -18.00
C SER A 77 -35.47 20.45 -18.94
N THR A 78 -35.29 21.62 -19.57
CA THR A 78 -36.24 22.11 -20.59
C THR A 78 -36.24 21.21 -21.83
N LEU A 79 -35.06 20.84 -22.33
CA LEU A 79 -34.92 19.94 -23.49
C LEU A 79 -35.36 18.52 -23.15
N PHE A 80 -35.05 18.03 -21.95
CA PHE A 80 -35.52 16.75 -21.43
C PHE A 80 -37.06 16.71 -21.38
N ASN A 81 -37.72 17.71 -20.75
CA ASN A 81 -39.15 17.80 -20.70
C ASN A 81 -39.78 17.88 -22.09
N THR A 82 -39.16 18.65 -23.00
CA THR A 82 -39.63 18.77 -24.39
C THR A 82 -39.53 17.44 -25.13
N PHE A 83 -38.45 16.71 -24.92
CA PHE A 83 -38.24 15.38 -25.49
C PHE A 83 -39.27 14.37 -24.95
N CYS A 84 -39.46 14.34 -23.64
CA CYS A 84 -40.45 13.47 -23.00
C CYS A 84 -41.90 13.88 -23.29
N GLY A 85 -42.12 15.10 -23.75
CA GLY A 85 -43.46 15.66 -24.03
C GLY A 85 -44.30 15.95 -22.77
N ARG A 86 -43.65 16.02 -21.61
CA ARG A 86 -44.27 16.28 -20.28
C ARG A 86 -43.34 17.11 -19.41
N PRO A 87 -43.85 17.94 -18.49
CA PRO A 87 -43.06 18.69 -17.51
C PRO A 87 -42.66 17.77 -16.33
N LEU A 88 -41.65 16.93 -16.51
CA LEU A 88 -41.18 15.92 -15.53
C LEU A 88 -40.16 16.49 -14.56
N SER A 89 -39.28 17.36 -15.03
CA SER A 89 -38.22 17.99 -14.25
C SER A 89 -38.49 19.49 -14.10
N GLU A 90 -38.19 20.05 -12.93
CA GLU A 90 -38.43 21.48 -12.67
C GLU A 90 -37.52 22.34 -13.53
N THR A 91 -38.12 23.37 -14.15
CA THR A 91 -37.40 24.34 -14.99
C THR A 91 -37.60 25.75 -14.46
N GLY A 92 -36.58 26.61 -14.55
CA GLY A 92 -36.76 28.03 -14.14
C GLY A 92 -35.44 28.81 -14.11
N VAL A 93 -35.52 30.11 -13.76
CA VAL A 93 -34.42 31.08 -13.77
C VAL A 93 -33.64 31.07 -12.44
N GLU A 94 -34.30 30.74 -11.34
CA GLU A 94 -33.65 30.62 -10.02
C GLU A 94 -32.82 29.34 -9.92
N ARG A 95 -31.62 29.40 -9.34
CA ARG A 95 -30.63 28.32 -9.36
C ARG A 95 -30.17 27.93 -7.95
N PRO A 96 -29.84 26.63 -7.67
CA PRO A 96 -30.04 25.43 -8.51
C PRO A 96 -31.47 24.90 -8.41
N LYS A 97 -32.06 24.42 -9.51
CA LYS A 97 -33.42 23.87 -9.50
C LYS A 97 -33.47 22.35 -9.63
N THR A 98 -32.57 21.74 -10.41
CA THR A 98 -32.49 20.28 -10.45
C THR A 98 -31.57 19.83 -9.32
N CYS A 99 -32.17 19.54 -8.17
CA CYS A 99 -31.43 19.13 -6.98
C CYS A 99 -30.95 17.66 -7.05
N GLY A 100 -31.66 16.80 -7.81
CA GLY A 100 -31.30 15.39 -8.03
C GLY A 100 -31.63 14.94 -9.44
N PRO A 101 -31.12 13.79 -9.93
CA PRO A 101 -31.44 13.27 -11.25
C PRO A 101 -32.87 12.78 -11.34
N VAL A 102 -33.48 12.97 -12.53
CA VAL A 102 -34.80 12.47 -12.87
C VAL A 102 -34.66 11.41 -13.97
N LEU A 103 -35.14 10.20 -13.70
CA LEU A 103 -35.17 9.09 -14.64
C LEU A 103 -36.60 8.82 -15.12
N TYR A 104 -36.82 8.83 -16.42
CA TYR A 104 -38.09 8.52 -17.04
C TYR A 104 -38.00 7.12 -17.66
N VAL A 105 -38.74 6.16 -17.09
CA VAL A 105 -38.60 4.72 -17.38
C VAL A 105 -39.94 4.07 -17.64
N HIS A 106 -39.95 2.98 -18.42
CA HIS A 106 -41.16 2.16 -18.56
C HIS A 106 -41.50 1.45 -17.23
N GLU A 107 -42.79 1.30 -16.94
CA GLU A 107 -43.28 0.69 -15.69
C GLU A 107 -42.77 -0.72 -15.44
N ASP A 108 -42.45 -1.51 -16.47
CA ASP A 108 -41.85 -2.84 -16.36
C ASP A 108 -40.35 -2.82 -16.13
N CYS A 109 -39.68 -1.69 -16.24
CA CYS A 109 -38.23 -1.56 -16.11
C CYS A 109 -37.79 -1.45 -14.63
N ARG A 110 -37.11 -2.46 -14.10
CA ARG A 110 -36.60 -2.50 -12.72
C ARG A 110 -35.13 -2.15 -12.70
N ILE A 111 -34.81 -0.85 -12.65
CA ILE A 111 -33.43 -0.35 -12.66
C ILE A 111 -32.73 -0.53 -11.32
N GLU A 112 -33.48 -0.70 -10.23
CA GLU A 112 -32.97 -0.85 -8.87
C GLU A 112 -32.28 -2.21 -8.67
N ASP A 113 -32.65 -3.22 -9.46
CA ASP A 113 -32.13 -4.56 -9.35
C ASP A 113 -30.64 -4.59 -9.78
N GLY A 114 -29.76 -4.75 -8.79
CA GLY A 114 -28.32 -4.78 -9.03
C GLY A 114 -27.69 -3.44 -9.41
N TYR A 115 -28.35 -2.29 -9.13
CA TYR A 115 -27.80 -0.97 -9.42
C TYR A 115 -26.37 -0.81 -8.88
N PRO A 116 -25.42 -0.35 -9.69
CA PRO A 116 -23.98 -0.45 -9.37
C PRO A 116 -23.48 0.55 -8.32
N PHE A 117 -24.27 1.56 -7.95
CA PHE A 117 -23.84 2.63 -7.05
C PHE A 117 -24.69 2.61 -5.77
N ALA A 118 -24.14 2.05 -4.70
CA ALA A 118 -24.84 1.79 -3.44
C ALA A 118 -25.21 3.06 -2.64
N SER A 119 -24.66 4.24 -2.97
CA SER A 119 -24.87 5.48 -2.23
C SER A 119 -26.11 6.26 -2.64
N SER A 120 -26.81 5.87 -3.73
CA SER A 120 -27.95 6.60 -4.24
C SER A 120 -29.25 6.03 -3.69
N GLN A 121 -30.00 6.82 -2.91
CA GLN A 121 -31.39 6.49 -2.59
C GLN A 121 -32.24 6.66 -3.85
N MET A 122 -33.24 5.78 -4.04
CA MET A 122 -34.12 5.81 -5.19
C MET A 122 -35.55 5.92 -4.72
N THR A 123 -36.29 6.90 -5.26
CA THR A 123 -37.73 7.05 -5.04
C THR A 123 -38.44 6.87 -6.35
N ARG A 124 -39.43 5.96 -6.40
CA ARG A 124 -40.21 5.63 -7.60
C ARG A 124 -41.61 6.13 -7.47
N HIS A 125 -42.09 6.81 -8.53
CA HIS A 125 -43.46 7.29 -8.67
C HIS A 125 -44.15 6.68 -9.88
N SER A 126 -45.39 6.17 -9.67
CA SER A 126 -46.18 5.58 -10.73
C SER A 126 -46.66 6.62 -11.75
N SER A 127 -47.00 6.18 -12.97
CA SER A 127 -47.49 7.02 -14.04
C SER A 127 -48.84 7.70 -13.71
N GLU A 128 -49.60 7.14 -12.77
CA GLU A 128 -50.91 7.70 -12.32
C GLU A 128 -50.74 8.92 -11.40
N ASP A 129 -49.60 9.01 -10.68
CA ASP A 129 -49.34 10.10 -9.72
C ASP A 129 -48.87 11.41 -10.37
N HIS A 130 -48.62 11.41 -11.70
CA HIS A 130 -48.02 12.55 -12.42
C HIS A 130 -48.99 13.67 -12.84
N HIS A 131 -50.18 13.70 -12.30
CA HIS A 131 -51.17 14.74 -12.69
C HIS A 131 -50.96 16.10 -12.00
N SER A 132 -50.00 16.22 -11.07
CA SER A 132 -49.80 17.45 -10.32
C SER A 132 -48.32 17.75 -10.09
N LEU A 133 -47.76 18.60 -10.97
CA LEU A 133 -46.51 19.37 -10.80
C LEU A 133 -45.18 18.69 -11.24
N PRO A 134 -44.25 19.48 -11.80
CA PRO A 134 -42.86 19.06 -11.98
C PRO A 134 -42.27 18.76 -10.62
N VAL A 135 -41.62 17.61 -10.49
CA VAL A 135 -41.06 17.16 -9.22
C VAL A 135 -39.58 17.59 -9.15
N THR A 136 -39.22 18.19 -8.02
CA THR A 136 -37.83 18.54 -7.73
C THR A 136 -37.16 17.33 -7.09
N GLY A 137 -36.09 16.82 -7.68
CA GLY A 137 -35.28 15.77 -7.04
C GLY A 137 -34.57 16.32 -5.80
N THR A 138 -34.28 15.45 -4.85
CA THR A 138 -33.47 15.76 -3.65
C THR A 138 -32.00 15.52 -3.96
N PRO A 139 -31.03 16.34 -3.48
CA PRO A 139 -29.64 16.07 -3.63
C PRO A 139 -29.28 14.67 -3.09
N GLY A 140 -28.53 13.87 -3.85
CA GLY A 140 -28.17 12.51 -3.46
C GLY A 140 -29.25 11.44 -3.71
N GLU A 141 -30.47 11.81 -4.14
CA GLU A 141 -31.59 10.90 -4.39
C GLU A 141 -31.92 10.83 -5.90
N ILE A 142 -32.15 9.64 -6.40
CA ILE A 142 -32.56 9.39 -7.78
C ILE A 142 -34.09 9.28 -7.83
N LEU A 143 -34.73 10.18 -8.57
CA LEU A 143 -36.16 10.18 -8.78
C LEU A 143 -36.50 9.37 -10.04
N ILE A 144 -37.29 8.31 -9.88
CA ILE A 144 -37.76 7.46 -10.96
C ILE A 144 -39.21 7.78 -11.25
N LEU A 145 -39.52 8.19 -12.48
CA LEU A 145 -40.86 8.48 -12.97
C LEU A 145 -41.26 7.44 -14.02
N GLU A 146 -42.33 6.73 -13.78
CA GLU A 146 -42.81 5.67 -14.67
C GLU A 146 -43.63 6.19 -15.86
N HIS A 147 -43.65 5.44 -16.96
CA HIS A 147 -44.56 5.64 -18.09
C HIS A 147 -45.00 4.33 -18.70
N GLY A 148 -46.24 4.32 -19.26
CA GLY A 148 -46.78 3.18 -20.01
C GLY A 148 -46.66 3.33 -21.53
N ARG A 149 -45.60 3.97 -22.08
CA ARG A 149 -45.40 4.11 -23.53
C ARG A 149 -44.66 2.89 -24.05
N GLU A 150 -45.34 1.99 -24.73
CA GLU A 150 -44.78 0.77 -25.31
C GLU A 150 -43.64 1.05 -26.30
N GLU A 151 -43.75 2.09 -27.11
CA GLU A 151 -42.72 2.49 -28.06
C GLU A 151 -41.38 2.86 -27.38
N TRP A 152 -41.39 3.16 -26.08
CA TRP A 152 -40.24 3.57 -25.26
C TRP A 152 -39.90 2.54 -24.17
N SER A 153 -40.53 1.36 -24.21
CA SER A 153 -40.25 0.29 -23.20
C SER A 153 -38.78 -0.09 -23.08
N HIS A 154 -38.03 0.12 -24.15
CA HIS A 154 -36.60 -0.19 -24.26
C HIS A 154 -35.69 1.01 -23.94
N LEU A 155 -36.27 2.21 -23.72
CA LEU A 155 -35.53 3.43 -23.44
C LEU A 155 -35.65 3.84 -21.99
N LEU A 156 -34.57 4.36 -21.47
CA LEU A 156 -34.49 5.02 -20.19
C LEU A 156 -33.87 6.40 -20.42
N VAL A 157 -34.62 7.46 -20.12
CA VAL A 157 -34.16 8.83 -20.37
C VAL A 157 -33.86 9.51 -19.04
N VAL A 158 -32.70 10.16 -18.96
CA VAL A 158 -32.18 10.71 -17.71
C VAL A 158 -31.89 12.19 -17.84
N ASP A 159 -32.48 13.02 -16.96
CA ASP A 159 -32.07 14.40 -16.71
C ASP A 159 -31.10 14.42 -15.53
N THR A 160 -29.86 14.88 -15.73
CA THR A 160 -28.81 14.87 -14.70
C THR A 160 -28.72 16.22 -13.98
N PRO A 161 -28.19 16.23 -12.74
CA PRO A 161 -27.70 17.47 -12.15
C PRO A 161 -26.61 18.13 -13.00
N ASP A 162 -26.32 19.38 -12.70
CA ASP A 162 -25.33 20.17 -13.42
C ASP A 162 -23.90 19.64 -13.20
N LEU A 163 -23.10 19.50 -14.27
CA LEU A 163 -21.71 19.05 -14.24
C LEU A 163 -20.79 19.99 -13.44
N ASP A 164 -21.13 21.27 -13.40
CA ASP A 164 -20.46 22.35 -12.68
C ASP A 164 -21.18 22.72 -11.36
N SER A 165 -22.00 21.81 -10.82
CA SER A 165 -22.68 21.99 -9.54
C SER A 165 -21.69 22.26 -8.40
N VAL A 166 -22.04 23.17 -7.50
CA VAL A 166 -21.25 23.42 -6.27
C VAL A 166 -21.25 22.21 -5.35
N GLU A 167 -22.35 21.45 -5.34
CA GLU A 167 -22.50 20.23 -4.53
C GLU A 167 -21.72 19.05 -5.12
N ALA A 168 -20.83 18.48 -4.31
CA ALA A 168 -19.98 17.36 -4.73
C ALA A 168 -20.81 16.10 -5.05
N GLU A 169 -21.87 15.85 -4.30
CA GLU A 169 -22.78 14.73 -4.50
C GLU A 169 -23.45 14.78 -5.87
N ASN A 170 -23.93 15.94 -6.30
CA ASN A 170 -24.55 16.13 -7.60
C ASN A 170 -23.56 15.90 -8.75
N ARG A 171 -22.31 16.35 -8.60
CA ARG A 171 -21.26 16.07 -9.60
C ARG A 171 -20.97 14.57 -9.69
N GLN A 172 -20.87 13.89 -8.54
CA GLN A 172 -20.61 12.45 -8.49
C GLN A 172 -21.76 11.67 -9.16
N ILE A 173 -23.01 12.01 -8.89
CA ILE A 173 -24.17 11.36 -9.52
C ILE A 173 -24.18 11.58 -11.03
N ALA A 174 -23.87 12.80 -11.49
CA ALA A 174 -23.78 13.07 -12.93
C ALA A 174 -22.68 12.21 -13.61
N GLU A 175 -21.54 12.01 -12.95
CA GLU A 175 -20.48 11.11 -13.42
C GLU A 175 -20.91 9.64 -13.40
N ASP A 176 -21.59 9.19 -12.36
CA ASP A 176 -22.08 7.81 -12.24
C ASP A 176 -23.13 7.50 -13.32
N LEU A 177 -24.05 8.43 -13.58
CA LEU A 177 -25.04 8.32 -14.65
C LEU A 177 -24.38 8.36 -16.05
N TYR A 178 -23.32 9.15 -16.23
CA TYR A 178 -22.51 9.10 -17.44
C TYR A 178 -21.88 7.71 -17.66
N LEU A 179 -21.39 7.07 -16.62
CA LEU A 179 -20.85 5.72 -16.76
C LEU A 179 -21.92 4.71 -17.21
N LEU A 180 -23.17 4.89 -16.80
CA LEU A 180 -24.31 4.07 -17.21
C LEU A 180 -24.81 4.38 -18.64
N SER A 181 -24.51 5.58 -19.19
CA SER A 181 -25.04 6.01 -20.48
C SER A 181 -24.61 5.10 -21.63
N ASP A 182 -25.54 4.80 -22.53
CA ASP A 182 -25.28 4.21 -23.84
C ASP A 182 -25.24 5.29 -24.92
N ILE A 183 -26.07 6.32 -24.73
CA ILE A 183 -26.12 7.52 -25.59
C ILE A 183 -26.05 8.74 -24.66
N VAL A 184 -25.17 9.67 -24.99
CA VAL A 184 -25.04 10.96 -24.28
C VAL A 184 -25.69 12.07 -25.12
N VAL A 185 -26.60 12.85 -24.54
CA VAL A 185 -27.07 14.11 -25.11
C VAL A 185 -26.36 15.23 -24.35
N PHE A 186 -25.28 15.75 -24.95
CA PHE A 186 -24.50 16.82 -24.34
C PHE A 186 -25.06 18.18 -24.71
N ILE A 187 -25.44 18.97 -23.69
CA ILE A 187 -26.13 20.24 -23.86
C ILE A 187 -25.29 21.38 -23.33
N THR A 188 -25.09 22.39 -24.15
CA THR A 188 -24.45 23.64 -23.77
C THR A 188 -25.21 24.84 -24.35
N SER A 189 -24.77 26.07 -24.10
CA SER A 189 -25.34 27.30 -24.69
C SER A 189 -24.25 28.13 -25.35
N GLU A 190 -24.63 29.09 -26.19
CA GLU A 190 -23.68 30.01 -26.83
C GLU A 190 -22.76 30.73 -25.83
N GLU A 191 -23.23 30.95 -24.60
CA GLU A 191 -22.47 31.61 -23.54
C GLU A 191 -21.54 30.67 -22.79
N LYS A 192 -21.81 29.35 -22.82
CA LYS A 192 -21.14 28.35 -21.94
C LYS A 192 -20.47 27.20 -22.66
N TYR A 193 -20.44 27.20 -24.00
CA TYR A 193 -19.86 26.06 -24.76
C TYR A 193 -18.36 25.87 -24.53
N ALA A 194 -17.66 26.93 -24.12
CA ALA A 194 -16.24 26.93 -23.83
C ALA A 194 -15.91 26.93 -22.31
N ASP A 195 -16.91 26.81 -21.43
CA ASP A 195 -16.67 26.71 -19.98
C ASP A 195 -15.82 25.47 -19.67
N GLU A 196 -14.84 25.63 -18.78
CA GLU A 196 -13.76 24.65 -18.53
C GLU A 196 -14.29 23.28 -18.12
N VAL A 197 -15.22 23.20 -17.15
CA VAL A 197 -15.70 21.92 -16.60
C VAL A 197 -16.54 21.15 -17.61
N PRO A 198 -17.59 21.72 -18.25
CA PRO A 198 -18.34 21.04 -19.30
C PRO A 198 -17.46 20.66 -20.49
N HIS A 199 -16.50 21.52 -20.88
CA HIS A 199 -15.60 21.23 -21.98
C HIS A 199 -14.69 20.02 -21.71
N LYS A 200 -14.07 19.94 -20.52
CA LYS A 200 -13.28 18.77 -20.11
C LYS A 200 -14.12 17.49 -20.14
N PHE A 201 -15.38 17.59 -19.75
CA PHE A 201 -16.29 16.45 -19.78
C PHE A 201 -16.65 16.02 -21.23
N LEU A 202 -16.84 16.97 -22.13
CA LEU A 202 -17.04 16.69 -23.56
C LEU A 202 -15.82 15.99 -24.17
N LEU A 203 -14.60 16.44 -23.82
CA LEU A 203 -13.37 15.77 -24.23
C LEU A 203 -13.33 14.32 -23.74
N LYS A 204 -13.74 14.05 -22.50
CA LYS A 204 -13.84 12.69 -21.95
C LYS A 204 -14.82 11.83 -22.75
N ILE A 205 -16.01 12.35 -23.10
CA ILE A 205 -17.00 11.65 -23.92
C ILE A 205 -16.39 11.23 -25.28
N ILE A 206 -15.68 12.17 -25.92
CA ILE A 206 -15.06 11.95 -27.24
C ILE A 206 -13.90 10.94 -27.15
N GLN A 207 -13.02 11.07 -26.14
CA GLN A 207 -11.89 10.17 -25.92
C GLN A 207 -12.35 8.72 -25.63
N GLU A 208 -13.43 8.57 -24.86
CA GLU A 208 -14.03 7.27 -24.55
C GLU A 208 -14.87 6.71 -25.73
N LYS A 209 -14.97 7.46 -26.86
CA LYS A 209 -15.74 7.08 -28.06
C LYS A 209 -17.20 6.73 -27.78
N ARG A 210 -17.80 7.39 -26.79
CA ARG A 210 -19.20 7.22 -26.48
C ARG A 210 -20.08 7.78 -27.60
N PRO A 211 -21.22 7.13 -27.93
CA PRO A 211 -22.24 7.73 -28.79
C PRO A 211 -22.77 9.02 -28.16
N TYR A 212 -22.68 10.13 -28.86
CA TYR A 212 -23.17 11.41 -28.35
C TYR A 212 -23.87 12.25 -29.39
N PHE A 213 -24.77 13.11 -28.92
CA PHE A 213 -25.47 14.17 -29.63
C PHE A 213 -25.10 15.49 -28.97
N PHE A 214 -24.70 16.48 -29.74
CA PHE A 214 -24.32 17.78 -29.21
C PHE A 214 -25.43 18.81 -29.51
N LEU A 215 -26.01 19.39 -28.47
CA LEU A 215 -27.04 20.42 -28.59
C LEU A 215 -26.52 21.77 -28.10
N LEU A 216 -26.34 22.71 -29.00
CA LEU A 216 -26.11 24.12 -28.68
C LEU A 216 -27.47 24.81 -28.48
N ASN A 217 -27.89 24.88 -27.23
CA ASN A 217 -29.18 25.47 -26.85
C ASN A 217 -29.05 26.99 -26.65
N LYS A 218 -30.18 27.68 -26.67
CA LYS A 218 -30.25 29.14 -26.52
C LYS A 218 -29.47 29.90 -27.59
N ALA A 219 -29.41 29.37 -28.79
CA ALA A 219 -28.72 30.00 -29.90
C ALA A 219 -29.44 31.33 -30.29
N GLN A 220 -28.67 32.40 -30.32
CA GLN A 220 -29.14 33.76 -30.68
C GLN A 220 -28.66 34.17 -32.07
N GLY A 221 -28.02 33.22 -32.78
CA GLY A 221 -27.46 33.48 -34.11
C GLY A 221 -26.14 34.25 -34.10
N ARG A 222 -25.49 34.34 -32.93
CA ARG A 222 -24.17 34.96 -32.77
C ARG A 222 -23.03 34.05 -33.25
N LEU A 223 -23.27 32.74 -33.20
CA LEU A 223 -22.31 31.71 -33.59
C LEU A 223 -22.93 30.75 -34.61
N THR A 224 -22.18 30.40 -35.61
CA THR A 224 -22.51 29.31 -36.53
C THR A 224 -22.05 27.97 -36.00
N GLY A 225 -22.68 26.88 -36.44
CA GLY A 225 -22.25 25.54 -36.09
C GLY A 225 -20.80 25.24 -36.48
N GLU A 226 -20.33 25.84 -37.61
CA GLU A 226 -18.93 25.67 -38.06
C GLU A 226 -17.93 26.38 -37.14
N GLU A 227 -18.25 27.57 -36.62
CA GLU A 227 -17.42 28.31 -35.68
C GLU A 227 -17.27 27.57 -34.34
N VAL A 228 -18.42 27.04 -33.83
CA VAL A 228 -18.41 26.23 -32.60
C VAL A 228 -17.58 24.96 -32.81
N GLN A 229 -17.81 24.28 -33.92
CA GLN A 229 -17.02 23.07 -34.26
C GLN A 229 -15.54 23.39 -34.36
N HIS A 230 -15.15 24.43 -35.07
CA HIS A 230 -13.76 24.85 -35.23
C HIS A 230 -13.12 25.18 -33.86
N THR A 231 -13.83 25.89 -32.99
CA THR A 231 -13.35 26.22 -31.64
C THR A 231 -13.10 24.97 -30.80
N LEU A 232 -14.05 24.02 -30.81
CA LEU A 232 -13.93 22.77 -30.09
C LEU A 232 -12.81 21.86 -30.65
N GLU A 233 -12.63 21.86 -31.99
CA GLU A 233 -11.53 21.13 -32.65
C GLU A 233 -10.15 21.71 -32.32
N THR A 234 -10.01 23.02 -32.26
CA THR A 234 -8.76 23.69 -31.85
C THR A 234 -8.40 23.40 -30.38
N GLN A 235 -9.40 23.11 -29.56
CA GLN A 235 -9.23 22.70 -28.16
C GLN A 235 -9.06 21.17 -27.97
N GLY A 236 -8.88 20.42 -29.06
CA GLY A 236 -8.59 18.98 -29.04
C GLY A 236 -9.80 18.06 -29.20
N SER A 237 -10.95 18.57 -29.58
CA SER A 237 -12.17 17.79 -29.78
C SER A 237 -12.31 17.37 -31.24
N ALA A 238 -12.19 16.10 -31.58
CA ALA A 238 -12.49 15.58 -32.92
C ALA A 238 -14.02 15.41 -33.07
N PHE A 239 -14.70 16.43 -33.61
CA PHE A 239 -16.13 16.39 -33.81
C PHE A 239 -16.54 15.56 -35.04
N LYS A 240 -17.59 14.73 -34.91
CA LYS A 240 -18.20 14.07 -36.08
C LYS A 240 -19.22 15.03 -36.71
N LYS A 241 -19.01 15.41 -37.99
CA LYS A 241 -19.98 16.17 -38.79
C LYS A 241 -21.37 15.52 -38.70
N GLY A 242 -22.42 16.32 -38.49
CA GLY A 242 -23.82 15.86 -38.52
C GLY A 242 -24.37 15.36 -37.18
N ARG A 243 -23.70 15.61 -36.05
CA ARG A 243 -24.19 15.31 -34.68
C ARG A 243 -24.32 16.56 -33.82
N MET A 244 -24.47 17.73 -34.43
CA MET A 244 -24.64 19.01 -33.76
C MET A 244 -25.92 19.67 -34.22
N TRP A 245 -26.75 20.13 -33.28
CA TRP A 245 -27.99 20.89 -33.52
C TRP A 245 -27.94 22.18 -32.73
N LEU A 246 -28.34 23.28 -33.40
CA LEU A 246 -28.46 24.61 -32.81
C LEU A 246 -29.92 24.86 -32.51
N ILE A 247 -30.28 24.91 -31.23
CA ILE A 247 -31.68 25.15 -30.78
C ILE A 247 -31.84 26.62 -30.48
N PRO A 248 -32.73 27.33 -31.18
CA PRO A 248 -32.93 28.76 -31.00
C PRO A 248 -33.36 29.12 -29.57
N TYR A 249 -32.99 30.31 -29.11
CA TYR A 249 -33.47 30.86 -27.85
C TYR A 249 -34.99 31.03 -27.86
N ALA A 250 -35.65 30.50 -26.83
CA ALA A 250 -37.08 30.60 -26.64
C ALA A 250 -37.44 31.48 -25.44
N SER A 251 -38.33 32.44 -25.63
CA SER A 251 -39.07 33.04 -24.53
C SER A 251 -40.18 32.08 -24.08
N SER A 252 -40.69 32.22 -22.87
CA SER A 252 -41.74 31.35 -22.30
C SER A 252 -43.05 31.30 -23.17
N PRO A 253 -43.69 30.11 -23.33
CA PRO A 253 -43.35 28.77 -22.84
C PRO A 253 -42.30 28.06 -23.74
N ALA A 254 -41.12 27.84 -23.20
CA ALA A 254 -39.98 27.35 -23.95
C ALA A 254 -40.22 25.97 -24.59
N SER A 255 -40.82 25.02 -23.89
CA SER A 255 -41.03 23.65 -24.39
C SER A 255 -41.94 23.60 -25.62
N GLU A 256 -43.01 24.40 -25.64
CA GLU A 256 -43.92 24.47 -26.78
C GLU A 256 -43.26 25.11 -28.03
N PHE A 257 -42.43 26.12 -27.82
CA PHE A 257 -41.68 26.74 -28.90
C PHE A 257 -40.62 25.77 -29.46
N ILE A 258 -39.83 25.14 -28.57
CA ILE A 258 -38.74 24.22 -28.96
C ILE A 258 -39.29 23.00 -29.72
N SER A 259 -40.41 22.42 -29.29
CA SER A 259 -41.02 21.26 -29.96
C SER A 259 -41.40 21.50 -31.42
N LYS A 260 -41.62 22.76 -31.80
CA LYS A 260 -41.99 23.20 -33.17
C LYS A 260 -40.75 23.46 -34.05
N GLN A 261 -39.56 23.60 -33.47
CA GLN A 261 -38.34 23.88 -34.23
C GLN A 261 -37.88 22.67 -35.06
N VAL A 262 -37.46 22.96 -36.30
CA VAL A 262 -37.02 21.92 -37.24
C VAL A 262 -35.78 21.19 -36.71
N GLU A 263 -34.84 21.92 -36.16
CA GLU A 263 -33.58 21.39 -35.60
C GLU A 263 -33.85 20.45 -34.43
N PHE A 264 -34.79 20.80 -33.56
CA PHE A 264 -35.15 19.92 -32.43
C PHE A 264 -35.85 18.65 -32.92
N ARG A 265 -36.76 18.76 -33.90
CA ARG A 265 -37.42 17.60 -34.50
C ARG A 265 -36.45 16.68 -35.21
N ASP A 266 -35.47 17.24 -35.93
CA ASP A 266 -34.44 16.46 -36.58
C ASP A 266 -33.58 15.73 -35.57
N PHE A 267 -33.19 16.38 -34.47
CA PHE A 267 -32.53 15.73 -33.33
C PHE A 267 -33.37 14.57 -32.79
N VAL A 268 -34.64 14.80 -32.43
CA VAL A 268 -35.54 13.77 -31.90
C VAL A 268 -35.67 12.60 -32.87
N ASN A 269 -35.90 12.87 -34.15
CA ASN A 269 -36.01 11.84 -35.19
C ASN A 269 -34.73 11.03 -35.32
N THR A 270 -33.58 11.70 -35.26
CA THR A 270 -32.27 11.02 -35.35
C THR A 270 -32.00 10.16 -34.12
N LEU A 271 -32.27 10.67 -32.92
CA LEU A 271 -32.12 9.92 -31.68
C LEU A 271 -33.06 8.71 -31.66
N THR A 272 -34.35 8.89 -31.97
CA THR A 272 -35.33 7.80 -32.02
C THR A 272 -34.95 6.72 -33.06
N ARG A 273 -34.44 7.13 -34.23
CA ARG A 273 -33.96 6.20 -35.25
C ARG A 273 -32.74 5.42 -34.79
N GLU A 274 -31.80 6.05 -34.09
CA GLU A 274 -30.58 5.37 -33.58
C GLU A 274 -30.90 4.46 -32.40
N SER A 275 -31.92 4.79 -31.60
CA SER A 275 -32.38 4.00 -30.44
C SER A 275 -33.61 3.14 -30.76
N SER A 276 -33.95 2.88 -32.02
CA SER A 276 -35.10 2.06 -32.41
C SER A 276 -34.93 0.59 -32.00
N THR A 277 -36.04 -0.11 -31.77
CA THR A 277 -36.08 -1.53 -31.36
C THR A 277 -35.26 -2.45 -32.28
N ASP A 278 -35.26 -2.17 -33.59
CA ASP A 278 -34.48 -2.94 -34.57
C ASP A 278 -32.96 -2.79 -34.39
N ARG A 279 -32.50 -1.68 -33.84
CA ARG A 279 -31.07 -1.36 -33.65
C ARG A 279 -30.55 -1.57 -32.25
N ILE A 280 -31.45 -1.81 -31.29
CA ILE A 280 -31.08 -1.94 -29.87
C ILE A 280 -30.07 -3.05 -29.64
N LYS A 281 -30.30 -4.21 -30.26
CA LYS A 281 -29.43 -5.37 -30.08
C LYS A 281 -28.01 -5.03 -30.52
N ASP A 282 -27.87 -4.49 -31.73
CA ASP A 282 -26.57 -4.11 -32.30
C ASP A 282 -25.90 -2.99 -31.46
N LEU A 283 -26.68 -2.01 -31.02
CA LEU A 283 -26.18 -0.92 -30.18
C LEU A 283 -25.66 -1.45 -28.83
N ARG A 284 -26.44 -2.30 -28.16
CA ARG A 284 -26.04 -2.92 -26.88
C ARG A 284 -24.79 -3.77 -27.03
N GLU A 285 -24.73 -4.66 -28.02
CA GLU A 285 -23.58 -5.52 -28.28
C GLU A 285 -22.33 -4.67 -28.58
N SER A 286 -22.48 -3.63 -29.40
CA SER A 286 -21.40 -2.68 -29.69
C SER A 286 -20.92 -1.95 -28.44
N GLU A 287 -21.82 -1.44 -27.58
CA GLU A 287 -21.44 -0.71 -26.36
C GLU A 287 -20.84 -1.64 -25.30
N LEU A 288 -21.37 -2.86 -25.11
CA LEU A 288 -20.77 -3.87 -24.22
C LEU A 288 -19.37 -4.29 -24.71
N SER A 289 -19.19 -4.46 -26.02
CA SER A 289 -17.88 -4.77 -26.59
C SER A 289 -16.88 -3.63 -26.33
N LYS A 290 -17.28 -2.36 -26.54
CA LYS A 290 -16.43 -1.20 -26.25
C LYS A 290 -16.08 -1.10 -24.77
N ARG A 291 -17.07 -1.31 -23.85
CA ARG A 291 -16.85 -1.30 -22.40
C ARG A 291 -15.87 -2.40 -21.97
N SER A 292 -16.02 -3.61 -22.53
CA SER A 292 -15.09 -4.70 -22.29
C SER A 292 -13.67 -4.38 -22.78
N ALA A 293 -13.54 -3.82 -23.97
CA ALA A 293 -12.24 -3.43 -24.53
C ALA A 293 -11.58 -2.31 -23.67
N ASP A 294 -12.35 -1.31 -23.22
CA ASP A 294 -11.87 -0.26 -22.31
C ASP A 294 -11.40 -0.86 -20.96
N LEU A 295 -12.20 -1.75 -20.35
CA LEU A 295 -11.83 -2.46 -19.14
C LEU A 295 -10.54 -3.27 -19.28
N LYS A 296 -10.42 -4.06 -20.35
CA LYS A 296 -9.20 -4.82 -20.68
C LYS A 296 -7.98 -3.91 -20.77
N SER A 297 -8.12 -2.80 -21.49
CA SER A 297 -7.04 -1.82 -21.67
C SER A 297 -6.62 -1.21 -20.33
N ARG A 298 -7.59 -0.82 -19.47
CA ARG A 298 -7.32 -0.24 -18.15
C ARG A 298 -6.69 -1.23 -17.19
N VAL A 299 -7.20 -2.47 -17.15
CA VAL A 299 -6.63 -3.55 -16.31
C VAL A 299 -5.21 -3.87 -16.79
N GLY A 300 -4.98 -4.02 -18.08
CA GLY A 300 -3.64 -4.24 -18.65
C GLY A 300 -2.68 -3.10 -18.33
N ARG A 301 -3.13 -1.85 -18.43
CA ARG A 301 -2.33 -0.68 -18.04
C ARG A 301 -2.00 -0.67 -16.55
N LEU A 302 -2.97 -0.99 -15.70
CA LEU A 302 -2.76 -1.08 -14.25
C LEU A 302 -1.75 -2.18 -13.89
N ILE A 303 -1.84 -3.35 -14.51
CA ILE A 303 -0.87 -4.44 -14.32
C ILE A 303 0.54 -3.96 -14.69
N ALA A 304 0.71 -3.35 -15.87
CA ALA A 304 2.00 -2.85 -16.30
C ALA A 304 2.61 -1.82 -15.33
N LEU A 305 1.79 -0.89 -14.83
CA LEU A 305 2.23 0.11 -13.84
C LEU A 305 2.63 -0.53 -12.50
N LEU A 306 1.88 -1.54 -12.04
CA LEU A 306 2.22 -2.27 -10.81
C LEU A 306 3.47 -3.11 -10.97
N GLU A 307 3.73 -3.66 -12.16
CA GLU A 307 4.98 -4.36 -12.45
C GLU A 307 6.19 -3.40 -12.42
N GLU A 308 6.05 -2.19 -12.97
CA GLU A 308 7.08 -1.14 -12.86
C GLU A 308 7.34 -0.76 -11.40
N GLU A 309 6.29 -0.54 -10.59
CA GLU A 309 6.40 -0.29 -9.16
C GLU A 309 7.11 -1.44 -8.42
N ASN A 310 6.77 -2.69 -8.74
CA ASN A 310 7.39 -3.88 -8.16
C ASN A 310 8.87 -4.02 -8.52
N GLN A 311 9.27 -3.63 -9.73
CA GLN A 311 10.68 -3.62 -10.13
C GLN A 311 11.46 -2.56 -9.35
N GLU A 312 10.92 -1.35 -9.22
CA GLU A 312 11.55 -0.30 -8.40
C GLU A 312 11.56 -0.65 -6.91
N ALA A 313 10.54 -1.33 -6.40
CA ALA A 313 10.51 -1.84 -5.03
C ALA A 313 11.63 -2.87 -4.76
N ARG A 314 11.93 -3.75 -5.72
CA ARG A 314 13.09 -4.68 -5.61
C ARG A 314 14.41 -3.92 -5.56
N LYS A 315 14.61 -2.94 -6.43
CA LYS A 315 15.82 -2.10 -6.41
C LYS A 315 15.95 -1.30 -5.10
N TRP A 316 14.82 -0.87 -4.54
CA TRP A 316 14.79 -0.20 -3.25
C TRP A 316 15.23 -1.15 -2.12
N LEU A 317 14.77 -2.41 -2.12
CA LEU A 317 15.20 -3.44 -1.16
C LEU A 317 16.69 -3.74 -1.27
N ASP A 318 17.22 -3.87 -2.49
CA ASP A 318 18.64 -4.06 -2.71
C ASP A 318 19.48 -2.91 -2.12
N LYS A 319 19.03 -1.66 -2.33
CA LYS A 319 19.68 -0.48 -1.74
C LYS A 319 19.57 -0.46 -0.21
N LEU A 320 18.43 -0.89 0.35
CA LEU A 320 18.24 -1.03 1.80
C LEU A 320 19.23 -2.06 2.37
N ASP A 321 19.39 -3.19 1.71
CA ASP A 321 20.36 -4.23 2.11
C ASP A 321 21.81 -3.74 2.04
N HIS A 322 22.17 -2.99 1.01
CA HIS A 322 23.49 -2.37 0.94
C HIS A 322 23.73 -1.39 2.10
N LEU A 323 22.77 -0.52 2.41
CA LEU A 323 22.89 0.39 3.56
C LEU A 323 23.02 -0.38 4.88
N TYR A 324 22.24 -1.44 5.05
CA TYR A 324 22.34 -2.31 6.22
C TYR A 324 23.73 -2.94 6.36
N GLN A 325 24.28 -3.45 5.27
CA GLN A 325 25.63 -4.04 5.26
C GLN A 325 26.70 -2.99 5.59
N ASP A 326 26.65 -1.81 4.99
CA ASP A 326 27.58 -0.72 5.24
C ASP A 326 27.57 -0.27 6.71
N ILE A 327 26.38 -0.03 7.26
CA ILE A 327 26.23 0.37 8.67
C ILE A 327 26.71 -0.72 9.62
N SER A 328 26.38 -1.99 9.33
CA SER A 328 26.81 -3.15 10.11
C SER A 328 28.34 -3.29 10.11
N GLN A 329 28.99 -3.12 8.97
CA GLN A 329 30.44 -3.15 8.86
C GLN A 329 31.11 -2.00 9.62
N ASN A 330 30.53 -0.79 9.52
CA ASN A 330 31.03 0.38 10.24
C ASN A 330 30.87 0.21 11.75
N LEU A 331 29.73 -0.31 12.22
CA LEU A 331 29.52 -0.64 13.63
C LEU A 331 30.60 -1.59 14.15
N ILE A 332 30.91 -2.65 13.40
CA ILE A 332 31.97 -3.60 13.77
C ILE A 332 33.35 -2.91 13.80
N LYS A 333 33.65 -2.04 12.82
CA LYS A 333 34.92 -1.30 12.78
C LYS A 333 35.03 -0.34 13.96
N GLU A 334 33.98 0.39 14.28
CA GLU A 334 33.95 1.33 15.42
C GLU A 334 34.10 0.59 16.75
N GLN A 335 33.45 -0.57 16.92
CA GLN A 335 33.63 -1.43 18.10
C GLN A 335 35.07 -1.91 18.25
N LYS A 336 35.72 -2.28 17.16
CA LYS A 336 37.13 -2.68 17.16
C LYS A 336 38.05 -1.51 17.49
N ALA A 337 37.78 -0.31 17.03
CA ALA A 337 38.60 0.89 17.22
C ALA A 337 38.55 1.43 18.65
N ARG A 338 37.43 1.27 19.37
CA ARG A 338 37.28 1.72 20.76
C ARG A 338 38.17 0.99 21.73
N PHE A 339 38.76 -0.12 21.32
CA PHE A 339 39.71 -0.89 22.12
C PHE A 339 41.10 -0.29 21.97
N THR A 340 41.36 0.77 22.71
CA THR A 340 42.64 1.50 22.75
C THR A 340 43.73 0.71 23.50
N ALA A 341 45.00 1.16 23.37
CA ALA A 341 46.14 0.57 24.06
C ALA A 341 45.99 0.50 25.60
N GLU A 342 45.28 1.47 26.21
CA GLU A 342 45.00 1.51 27.65
C GLU A 342 44.16 0.32 28.12
N ASN A 343 43.12 -0.07 27.38
CA ASN A 343 42.29 -1.22 27.71
C ASN A 343 43.09 -2.53 27.55
N ARG A 344 44.03 -2.59 26.60
CA ARG A 344 44.94 -3.72 26.40
C ARG A 344 45.87 -3.89 27.61
N GLU A 345 46.43 -2.81 28.14
CA GLU A 345 47.31 -2.82 29.29
C GLU A 345 46.57 -3.15 30.59
N TYR A 346 45.37 -2.59 30.77
CA TYR A 346 44.50 -2.94 31.89
C TYR A 346 44.16 -4.42 31.92
N LEU A 347 43.74 -5.00 30.80
CA LEU A 347 43.43 -6.43 30.68
C LEU A 347 44.67 -7.30 30.93
N ASN A 348 45.80 -6.96 30.31
CA ASN A 348 47.06 -7.67 30.55
C ASN A 348 47.45 -7.62 32.05
N THR A 349 47.21 -6.50 32.71
CA THR A 349 47.47 -6.33 34.13
C THR A 349 46.50 -7.16 34.99
N GLN A 350 45.21 -7.18 34.67
CA GLN A 350 44.24 -8.02 35.39
C GLN A 350 44.50 -9.51 35.20
N ILE A 351 44.85 -9.89 33.99
CA ILE A 351 45.23 -11.30 33.68
C ILE A 351 46.52 -11.66 34.41
N ARG A 352 47.56 -10.82 34.37
CA ARG A 352 48.80 -11.05 35.15
C ARG A 352 48.51 -11.12 36.66
N LYS A 353 47.64 -10.27 37.21
CA LYS A 353 47.19 -10.34 38.61
C LYS A 353 46.47 -11.64 38.91
N LEU A 354 45.62 -12.13 38.03
CA LEU A 354 44.97 -13.43 38.12
C LEU A 354 46.05 -14.55 38.18
N PHE A 355 47.02 -14.55 37.27
CA PHE A 355 48.05 -15.57 37.23
C PHE A 355 49.07 -15.47 38.38
N THR A 356 49.47 -14.27 38.82
CA THR A 356 50.31 -14.09 40.00
C THR A 356 49.59 -14.50 41.30
N ARG A 357 48.27 -14.32 41.36
CA ARG A 357 47.46 -14.83 42.46
C ARG A 357 47.36 -16.36 42.48
N TYR A 358 47.47 -16.96 41.29
CA TYR A 358 47.42 -18.41 41.06
C TYR A 358 48.81 -19.01 40.78
N ASP A 359 49.88 -18.42 41.30
CA ASP A 359 51.22 -18.99 41.17
C ASP A 359 51.29 -20.33 41.91
N VAL A 360 50.93 -21.36 41.16
CA VAL A 360 50.71 -22.74 41.60
C VAL A 360 52.03 -23.43 41.94
N LEU A 361 53.17 -22.82 41.64
CA LEU A 361 54.51 -23.42 41.81
C LEU A 361 55.22 -23.11 43.12
N ALA A 362 54.65 -22.15 43.94
CA ALA A 362 55.37 -21.60 45.08
C ALA A 362 54.85 -21.95 46.47
N ARG A 363 53.66 -22.62 46.68
CA ARG A 363 53.08 -22.83 48.02
C ARG A 363 52.43 -24.21 48.26
N PRO A 364 52.42 -24.71 49.52
CA PRO A 364 51.94 -26.06 49.82
C PRO A 364 50.42 -26.21 49.77
N ARG A 365 49.99 -27.41 49.37
CA ARG A 365 48.67 -27.89 48.92
C ARG A 365 47.39 -27.51 49.70
N ARG A 366 47.48 -26.98 50.93
CA ARG A 366 46.31 -26.66 51.77
C ARG A 366 45.76 -25.23 51.55
N PHE A 367 46.56 -24.33 50.98
CA PHE A 367 46.13 -22.94 50.75
C PHE A 367 45.44 -22.75 49.39
N VAL A 368 45.68 -23.64 48.46
CA VAL A 368 45.21 -23.54 47.08
C VAL A 368 43.69 -23.74 46.96
N THR A 369 43.09 -24.60 47.82
CA THR A 369 41.65 -24.88 47.79
C THR A 369 40.79 -23.66 48.19
N GLN A 370 41.24 -22.89 49.18
CA GLN A 370 40.51 -21.70 49.61
C GLN A 370 40.68 -20.50 48.64
N LEU A 371 41.88 -20.38 48.03
CA LEU A 371 42.16 -19.29 47.11
C LEU A 371 41.50 -19.47 45.74
N LEU A 372 41.27 -20.72 45.32
CA LEU A 372 40.57 -21.05 44.08
C LEU A 372 39.06 -20.81 44.14
N LEU A 373 38.46 -20.86 45.31
CA LEU A 373 37.04 -20.62 45.54
C LEU A 373 36.69 -19.14 45.67
N THR A 374 37.67 -18.28 45.98
CA THR A 374 37.46 -16.85 46.26
C THR A 374 36.96 -16.06 45.04
N PRO A 375 37.49 -16.24 43.79
CA PRO A 375 36.93 -15.56 42.63
C PRO A 375 35.50 -15.98 42.32
N PHE A 376 35.17 -17.25 42.54
CA PHE A 376 33.81 -17.77 42.31
C PHE A 376 32.83 -17.33 43.43
N GLN A 377 33.33 -17.12 44.64
CA GLN A 377 32.54 -16.53 45.75
C GLN A 377 32.27 -15.04 45.52
N VAL A 378 33.24 -14.30 44.94
CA VAL A 378 33.10 -12.89 44.60
C VAL A 378 32.20 -12.71 43.37
N LEU A 379 32.19 -13.67 42.43
CA LEU A 379 31.29 -13.68 41.27
C LEU A 379 29.93 -14.36 41.55
N GLY A 380 29.72 -14.92 42.78
CA GLY A 380 28.44 -15.49 43.20
C GLY A 380 28.15 -16.91 42.71
N PHE A 381 29.09 -17.56 42.01
CA PHE A 381 28.89 -18.88 41.36
C PHE A 381 28.97 -20.09 42.31
N LEU A 382 29.33 -19.90 43.57
CA LEU A 382 29.53 -21.00 44.55
C LEU A 382 28.49 -21.07 45.68
N LYS A 383 27.47 -20.27 45.70
CA LYS A 383 26.35 -20.45 46.60
C LYS A 383 25.32 -21.42 45.99
N LYS A 384 24.71 -22.24 46.88
CA LYS A 384 23.74 -23.28 46.58
C LYS A 384 22.46 -22.78 45.84
N ASP A 385 22.35 -21.46 45.60
CA ASP A 385 21.31 -20.80 44.80
C ASP A 385 21.94 -20.30 43.45
N SER A 386 22.42 -21.22 42.66
CA SER A 386 23.12 -20.90 41.39
C SER A 386 22.30 -20.11 40.40
N GLU A 387 21.01 -20.32 40.36
CA GLU A 387 20.10 -19.58 39.41
C GLU A 387 19.90 -18.10 39.79
N LYS A 388 19.86 -17.79 41.10
CA LYS A 388 19.68 -16.42 41.57
C LYS A 388 20.93 -15.57 41.37
N ALA A 389 22.10 -16.16 41.68
CA ALA A 389 23.39 -15.51 41.48
C ALA A 389 23.72 -15.35 39.97
N HIS A 390 23.30 -16.29 39.12
CA HIS A 390 23.41 -16.20 37.67
C HIS A 390 22.54 -15.06 37.13
N ARG A 391 21.28 -14.95 37.56
CA ARG A 391 20.38 -13.84 37.20
C ARG A 391 20.90 -12.48 37.67
N GLU A 392 21.42 -12.39 38.89
CA GLU A 392 22.01 -11.13 39.41
C GLU A 392 23.27 -10.72 38.67
N ALA A 393 24.11 -11.68 38.25
CA ALA A 393 25.28 -11.41 37.42
C ALA A 393 24.89 -10.96 36.02
N LEU A 394 23.89 -11.59 35.42
CA LEU A 394 23.35 -11.18 34.13
C LEU A 394 22.71 -9.77 34.18
N VAL A 395 22.00 -9.45 35.27
CA VAL A 395 21.44 -8.10 35.49
C VAL A 395 22.54 -7.05 35.57
N LYS A 396 23.62 -7.33 36.32
CA LYS A 396 24.77 -6.41 36.41
C LYS A 396 25.52 -6.24 35.10
N VAL A 397 25.61 -7.30 34.28
CA VAL A 397 26.18 -7.22 32.92
C VAL A 397 25.26 -6.40 32.01
N LYS A 398 23.94 -6.57 32.14
CA LYS A 398 22.93 -5.80 31.40
C LYS A 398 22.97 -4.30 31.76
N GLU A 399 23.19 -3.94 33.03
CA GLU A 399 23.30 -2.55 33.48
C GLU A 399 24.58 -1.83 32.99
N LYS A 400 25.63 -2.55 32.70
CA LYS A 400 26.94 -2.00 32.26
C LYS A 400 27.09 -1.89 30.75
N MET A 401 26.10 -2.28 29.96
CA MET A 401 26.21 -2.17 28.51
C MET A 401 26.10 -0.75 28.02
N ASP A 402 27.11 -0.28 27.32
CA ASP A 402 27.06 0.95 26.52
C ASP A 402 26.18 0.73 25.27
N LEU A 403 24.93 1.14 25.40
CA LEU A 403 23.93 1.09 24.33
C LEU A 403 24.17 2.16 23.24
N THR A 404 24.99 3.16 23.55
CA THR A 404 25.19 4.37 22.74
C THR A 404 25.63 4.05 21.33
N SER A 405 26.54 3.09 21.17
CA SER A 405 27.02 2.70 19.84
C SER A 405 25.93 2.09 18.96
N MET A 406 25.05 1.29 19.58
CA MET A 406 23.95 0.64 18.85
C MET A 406 22.87 1.64 18.49
N GLN A 407 22.49 2.51 19.43
CA GLN A 407 21.54 3.60 19.19
C GLN A 407 22.04 4.50 18.06
N LEU A 408 23.31 4.89 18.09
CA LEU A 408 23.92 5.71 17.04
C LEU A 408 23.95 5.00 15.68
N ALA A 409 24.21 3.69 15.64
CA ALA A 409 24.19 2.93 14.41
C ALA A 409 22.77 2.86 13.80
N ILE A 410 21.73 2.64 14.62
CA ILE A 410 20.33 2.62 14.18
C ILE A 410 19.90 4.02 13.74
N GLU A 411 20.28 5.07 14.47
CA GLU A 411 19.98 6.45 14.07
C GLU A 411 20.62 6.80 12.72
N ARG A 412 21.88 6.43 12.50
CA ARG A 412 22.55 6.62 11.21
C ARG A 412 21.88 5.83 10.09
N PHE A 413 21.44 4.60 10.39
CA PHE A 413 20.70 3.77 9.42
C PHE A 413 19.38 4.45 9.03
N ASN A 414 18.57 4.86 10.02
CA ASN A 414 17.30 5.53 9.80
C ASN A 414 17.48 6.83 9.00
N ARG A 415 18.47 7.64 9.36
CA ARG A 415 18.80 8.87 8.61
C ARG A 415 19.18 8.55 7.16
N SER A 416 20.04 7.55 6.94
CA SER A 416 20.46 7.15 5.60
C SER A 416 19.29 6.63 4.75
N VAL A 417 18.34 5.91 5.35
CA VAL A 417 17.11 5.48 4.67
C VAL A 417 16.27 6.69 4.25
N LEU A 418 16.05 7.65 5.16
CA LEU A 418 15.29 8.86 4.84
C LEU A 418 15.96 9.74 3.79
N GLU A 419 17.29 9.88 3.82
CA GLU A 419 18.04 10.72 2.88
C GLU A 419 18.19 10.09 1.49
N ARG A 420 18.40 8.77 1.41
CA ARG A 420 18.80 8.09 0.17
C ARG A 420 17.70 7.26 -0.47
N LEU A 421 16.70 6.84 0.31
CA LEU A 421 15.66 5.92 -0.14
C LEU A 421 14.25 6.50 -0.08
N SER A 422 14.07 7.75 0.38
CA SER A 422 12.77 8.42 0.28
C SER A 422 12.39 8.63 -1.18
N PRO A 423 11.13 8.32 -1.56
CA PRO A 423 10.62 8.64 -2.88
C PRO A 423 10.70 10.14 -3.16
N SER A 424 10.90 10.53 -4.42
CA SER A 424 10.90 11.93 -4.84
C SER A 424 9.51 12.58 -4.74
N ASN A 425 8.45 11.78 -4.81
CA ASN A 425 7.08 12.24 -4.66
C ASN A 425 6.69 12.22 -3.18
N GLU A 426 6.50 13.39 -2.58
CA GLU A 426 6.11 13.55 -1.17
C GLU A 426 4.70 13.04 -0.86
N GLU A 427 3.81 12.95 -1.86
CA GLU A 427 2.46 12.41 -1.73
C GLU A 427 2.43 10.87 -1.77
N SER A 428 3.56 10.20 -2.02
CA SER A 428 3.60 8.75 -2.12
C SER A 428 3.34 8.07 -0.79
N ALA A 429 2.72 6.90 -0.83
CA ALA A 429 2.40 6.13 0.37
C ALA A 429 3.67 5.76 1.15
N LEU A 430 4.74 5.38 0.46
CA LEU A 430 6.01 5.04 1.09
C LEU A 430 6.66 6.27 1.74
N PHE A 431 6.63 7.45 1.11
CA PHE A 431 7.18 8.68 1.69
C PHE A 431 6.55 9.01 3.06
N THR A 432 5.23 8.92 3.13
CA THR A 432 4.47 9.15 4.37
C THR A 432 4.79 8.10 5.42
N ARG A 433 4.83 6.82 5.03
CA ARG A 433 5.11 5.70 5.95
C ARG A 433 6.53 5.74 6.51
N LEU A 434 7.53 6.07 5.70
CA LEU A 434 8.93 6.15 6.16
C LEU A 434 9.15 7.20 7.27
N ARG A 435 8.28 8.19 7.38
CA ARG A 435 8.32 9.23 8.43
C ARG A 435 7.47 8.92 9.65
N ASP A 436 6.77 7.80 9.65
CA ASP A 436 5.99 7.37 10.81
C ASP A 436 6.94 6.97 11.97
N PRO A 437 6.85 7.62 13.14
CA PRO A 437 7.70 7.29 14.30
C PRO A 437 7.58 5.82 14.74
N VAL A 438 6.44 5.18 14.47
CA VAL A 438 6.21 3.76 14.81
C VAL A 438 7.16 2.82 14.07
N LEU A 439 7.71 3.26 12.93
CA LEU A 439 8.63 2.46 12.12
C LEU A 439 10.02 2.36 12.75
N VAL A 440 10.40 3.32 13.60
CA VAL A 440 11.71 3.37 14.25
C VAL A 440 11.70 2.56 15.53
N LEU A 441 12.76 1.77 15.76
CA LEU A 441 12.94 1.04 17.02
C LEU A 441 13.12 2.02 18.19
N THR A 442 12.32 1.83 19.24
CA THR A 442 12.47 2.58 20.48
C THR A 442 13.68 2.10 21.29
N ASP A 443 14.21 2.93 22.18
CA ASP A 443 15.32 2.57 23.07
C ASP A 443 15.03 1.31 23.91
N MET A 444 13.77 1.12 24.33
CA MET A 444 13.36 -0.09 25.04
C MET A 444 13.42 -1.34 24.17
N GLU A 445 12.99 -1.24 22.93
CA GLU A 445 13.06 -2.35 21.98
C GLU A 445 14.52 -2.69 21.65
N ILE A 446 15.36 -1.69 21.42
CA ILE A 446 16.79 -1.87 21.19
C ILE A 446 17.41 -2.60 22.38
N LYS A 447 17.16 -2.14 23.62
CA LYS A 447 17.62 -2.78 24.84
C LYS A 447 17.15 -4.24 24.94
N THR A 448 15.87 -4.46 24.70
CA THR A 448 15.27 -5.80 24.76
C THR A 448 15.93 -6.75 23.75
N ARG A 449 16.16 -6.28 22.52
CA ARG A 449 16.82 -7.09 21.47
C ARG A 449 18.28 -7.40 21.82
N ILE A 450 19.00 -6.44 22.36
CA ILE A 450 20.36 -6.65 22.84
C ILE A 450 20.37 -7.70 23.97
N TRP A 451 19.47 -7.60 24.93
CA TRP A 451 19.38 -8.58 26.02
C TRP A 451 19.07 -9.99 25.51
N GLN A 452 18.16 -10.13 24.53
CA GLN A 452 17.90 -11.42 23.89
C GLN A 452 19.15 -12.02 23.25
N GLN A 453 19.93 -11.21 22.55
CA GLN A 453 21.19 -11.67 21.94
C GLN A 453 22.24 -12.07 22.98
N GLN A 454 22.27 -11.38 24.10
CA GLN A 454 23.17 -11.73 25.22
C GLN A 454 22.76 -13.02 25.90
N ASP A 455 21.46 -13.23 26.13
CA ASP A 455 20.97 -14.48 26.73
C ASP A 455 21.28 -15.68 25.82
N LEU A 456 21.13 -15.53 24.50
CA LEU A 456 21.54 -16.56 23.51
C LEU A 456 23.04 -16.84 23.57
N LEU A 457 23.85 -15.80 23.71
CA LEU A 457 25.28 -15.92 23.79
C LEU A 457 25.72 -16.58 25.10
N ALA A 458 25.09 -16.21 26.22
CA ALA A 458 25.35 -16.81 27.53
C ALA A 458 24.98 -18.31 27.56
N THR A 459 23.80 -18.66 27.03
CA THR A 459 23.36 -20.06 26.92
C THR A 459 24.31 -20.91 26.09
N TRP A 460 24.72 -20.38 24.91
CA TRP A 460 25.69 -21.07 24.07
C TRP A 460 27.04 -21.26 24.77
N LEU A 461 27.50 -20.26 25.56
CA LEU A 461 28.76 -20.34 26.30
C LEU A 461 28.65 -21.41 27.40
N GLU A 462 27.55 -21.48 28.10
CA GLU A 462 27.31 -22.50 29.15
C GLU A 462 27.27 -23.92 28.54
N GLU A 463 26.56 -24.14 27.46
CA GLU A 463 26.51 -25.42 26.73
C GLU A 463 27.92 -25.85 26.24
N THR A 464 28.68 -24.89 25.74
CA THR A 464 30.02 -25.12 25.24
C THR A 464 30.96 -25.50 26.37
N PHE A 465 30.79 -24.87 27.54
CA PHE A 465 31.55 -25.19 28.74
C PHE A 465 31.20 -26.59 29.27
N GLN A 466 29.91 -26.94 29.34
CA GLN A 466 29.50 -28.29 29.78
C GLN A 466 30.12 -29.38 28.88
N ARG A 467 30.16 -29.17 27.56
CA ARG A 467 30.81 -30.09 26.62
C ARG A 467 32.31 -30.24 26.88
N LEU A 468 33.00 -29.15 27.11
CA LEU A 468 34.43 -29.17 27.46
C LEU A 468 34.69 -29.90 28.78
N SER A 469 33.85 -29.69 29.79
CA SER A 469 34.00 -30.31 31.10
C SER A 469 33.79 -31.82 31.09
N GLN A 470 32.93 -32.33 30.18
CA GLN A 470 32.69 -33.78 29.99
C GLN A 470 33.85 -34.52 29.35
N GLY A 471 34.67 -33.83 28.53
CA GLY A 471 35.85 -34.40 27.88
C GLY A 471 37.07 -34.56 28.79
N ILE A 472 37.05 -34.10 30.03
CA ILE A 472 38.17 -34.15 30.96
C ILE A 472 38.05 -35.39 31.89
N PRO A 473 39.01 -36.34 31.91
CA PRO A 473 38.94 -37.53 32.73
C PRO A 473 38.83 -37.21 34.24
N LYS A 474 37.79 -37.74 34.90
CA LYS A 474 37.52 -37.54 36.35
C LYS A 474 38.64 -38.10 37.29
N THR A 475 39.57 -38.87 36.79
CA THR A 475 40.56 -39.63 37.57
C THR A 475 41.79 -38.85 38.00
N LYS A 476 42.01 -37.62 37.52
CA LYS A 476 43.16 -36.81 37.94
C LYS A 476 42.69 -35.56 38.67
N LYS A 477 43.18 -35.35 39.89
CA LYS A 477 42.99 -34.10 40.69
C LYS A 477 43.33 -32.80 39.94
N TRP A 478 43.92 -32.91 38.78
CA TRP A 478 44.21 -31.85 37.79
C TRP A 478 42.93 -31.34 37.07
N GLY A 479 41.91 -32.15 36.92
CA GLY A 479 40.67 -31.74 36.22
C GLY A 479 39.96 -30.53 36.84
N ILE A 480 40.03 -30.40 38.19
CA ILE A 480 39.38 -29.27 38.89
C ILE A 480 40.14 -27.96 38.63
N TYR A 481 41.45 -28.01 38.58
CA TYR A 481 42.29 -26.82 38.32
C TYR A 481 42.17 -26.34 36.87
N SER A 482 42.19 -27.29 35.93
CA SER A 482 42.02 -26.97 34.50
C SER A 482 40.65 -26.42 34.22
N THR A 483 39.60 -26.93 34.86
CA THR A 483 38.21 -26.44 34.71
C THR A 483 38.04 -25.03 35.23
N SER A 484 38.59 -24.72 36.43
CA SER A 484 38.52 -23.38 37.01
C SER A 484 39.31 -22.33 36.22
N LEU A 485 40.46 -22.71 35.69
CA LEU A 485 41.27 -21.85 34.83
C LEU A 485 40.58 -21.59 33.49
N LEU A 486 39.99 -22.62 32.88
CA LEU A 486 39.21 -22.52 31.65
C LEU A 486 38.00 -21.56 31.82
N TRP A 487 37.26 -21.66 32.94
CA TRP A 487 36.22 -20.75 33.27
C TRP A 487 36.71 -19.30 33.43
N GLY A 488 37.78 -19.08 34.15
CA GLY A 488 38.39 -17.77 34.31
C GLY A 488 38.79 -17.15 32.97
N ILE A 489 39.37 -17.92 32.08
CA ILE A 489 39.77 -17.46 30.74
C ILE A 489 38.56 -17.20 29.86
N LEU A 490 37.52 -18.03 29.92
CA LEU A 490 36.29 -17.84 29.17
C LEU A 490 35.52 -16.58 29.64
N ILE A 491 35.47 -16.33 30.97
CA ILE A 491 34.83 -15.13 31.52
C ILE A 491 35.59 -13.87 31.08
N VAL A 492 36.94 -13.87 31.19
CA VAL A 492 37.75 -12.74 30.71
C VAL A 492 37.62 -12.56 29.21
N SER A 493 37.53 -13.66 28.46
CA SER A 493 37.28 -13.61 27.01
C SER A 493 35.90 -13.02 26.72
N PHE A 494 34.88 -13.39 27.48
CA PHE A 494 33.53 -12.85 27.37
C PHE A 494 33.48 -11.34 27.70
N GLU A 495 34.07 -10.92 28.84
CA GLU A 495 34.16 -9.49 29.21
C GLU A 495 34.94 -8.70 28.14
N THR A 496 35.99 -9.28 27.58
CA THR A 496 36.80 -8.68 26.51
C THR A 496 35.98 -8.53 25.21
N VAL A 497 35.21 -9.54 24.86
CA VAL A 497 34.35 -9.55 23.67
C VAL A 497 33.20 -8.57 23.80
N VAL A 498 32.51 -8.58 24.93
CA VAL A 498 31.40 -7.67 25.23
C VAL A 498 31.88 -6.21 25.34
N GLY A 499 33.09 -5.99 25.83
CA GLY A 499 33.76 -4.68 25.86
C GLY A 499 34.33 -4.21 24.52
N GLY A 500 34.20 -4.97 23.43
CA GLY A 500 34.61 -4.55 22.07
C GLY A 500 36.01 -5.06 21.60
N GLY A 501 36.66 -6.00 22.34
CA GLY A 501 38.07 -6.31 22.18
C GLY A 501 38.48 -7.58 21.40
N PHE A 502 37.95 -7.82 20.20
CA PHE A 502 38.34 -9.04 19.41
C PHE A 502 39.83 -9.15 19.06
N THR A 503 40.46 -8.04 18.72
CA THR A 503 41.90 -8.00 18.42
C THR A 503 42.75 -8.24 19.66
N VAL A 504 42.27 -7.82 20.80
CA VAL A 504 42.94 -7.99 22.09
C VAL A 504 42.80 -9.42 22.58
N LEU A 505 41.66 -10.08 22.33
CA LEU A 505 41.48 -11.47 22.73
C LEU A 505 42.56 -12.39 22.19
N ASN A 506 42.95 -12.27 20.92
CA ASN A 506 44.02 -13.08 20.33
C ASN A 506 45.40 -12.77 20.96
N ALA A 507 45.68 -11.49 21.25
CA ALA A 507 46.90 -11.07 21.87
C ALA A 507 46.98 -11.47 23.35
N VAL A 508 45.86 -11.37 24.06
CA VAL A 508 45.73 -11.78 25.47
C VAL A 508 45.82 -13.29 25.60
N LEU A 509 45.10 -14.05 24.82
CA LEU A 509 45.18 -15.51 24.82
C LEU A 509 46.58 -15.97 24.44
N GLY A 510 47.25 -15.35 23.47
CA GLY A 510 48.60 -15.64 23.07
C GLY A 510 49.63 -15.41 24.19
N SER A 511 49.52 -14.24 24.87
CA SER A 511 50.46 -13.86 25.94
C SER A 511 50.23 -14.62 27.26
N VAL A 512 48.96 -14.94 27.55
CA VAL A 512 48.57 -15.61 28.81
C VAL A 512 48.82 -17.11 28.73
N LEU A 513 48.63 -17.74 27.58
CA LEU A 513 48.75 -19.18 27.41
C LEU A 513 50.12 -19.60 26.93
N ALA A 514 50.96 -18.68 26.47
CA ALA A 514 52.35 -18.97 26.06
C ALA A 514 53.19 -19.73 27.12
N PRO A 515 53.13 -19.43 28.43
CA PRO A 515 53.87 -20.18 29.44
C PRO A 515 53.42 -21.64 29.60
N PHE A 516 52.17 -21.96 29.19
CA PHE A 516 51.60 -23.31 29.33
C PHE A 516 51.92 -24.21 28.12
N VAL A 517 52.20 -23.62 26.98
CA VAL A 517 52.55 -24.34 25.73
C VAL A 517 53.85 -25.14 25.89
N THR A 518 54.69 -24.78 26.85
CA THR A 518 56.01 -25.42 27.04
C THR A 518 55.95 -26.67 27.91
N LYS A 519 54.83 -27.10 28.48
CA LYS A 519 54.77 -28.17 29.52
C LYS A 519 54.01 -29.46 29.15
N GLY A 520 53.48 -29.63 27.97
CA GLY A 520 52.94 -30.93 27.54
C GLY A 520 51.75 -30.93 26.58
N ALA A 521 51.49 -32.06 25.92
CA ALA A 521 50.49 -32.21 24.85
C ALA A 521 48.99 -31.96 25.27
N VAL A 522 48.65 -32.15 26.54
CA VAL A 522 47.29 -31.95 27.08
C VAL A 522 46.96 -30.46 27.20
N GLU A 523 47.95 -29.66 27.49
CA GLU A 523 47.84 -28.20 27.63
C GLU A 523 47.74 -27.53 26.26
N LEU A 524 48.37 -28.12 25.26
CA LEU A 524 48.30 -27.67 23.87
C LEU A 524 46.90 -27.88 23.26
N PHE A 525 46.24 -28.98 23.60
CA PHE A 525 44.87 -29.27 23.17
C PHE A 525 43.88 -28.28 23.79
N ALA A 526 43.95 -28.02 25.09
CA ALA A 526 43.13 -27.05 25.78
C ALA A 526 43.31 -25.64 25.21
N TYR A 527 44.53 -25.25 24.85
CA TYR A 527 44.83 -23.96 24.21
C TYR A 527 44.10 -23.78 22.86
N HIS A 528 44.15 -24.80 22.01
CA HIS A 528 43.51 -24.77 20.70
C HIS A 528 41.97 -24.66 20.81
N GLU A 529 41.38 -25.42 21.73
CA GLU A 529 39.93 -25.38 21.94
C GLU A 529 39.47 -24.01 22.53
N ILE A 530 40.23 -23.43 23.46
CA ILE A 530 39.95 -22.10 24.00
C ILE A 530 40.01 -21.03 22.89
N GLN A 531 41.04 -21.07 22.05
CA GLN A 531 41.15 -20.14 20.91
C GLN A 531 39.99 -20.29 19.95
N LYS A 532 39.56 -21.52 19.68
CA LYS A 532 38.41 -21.80 18.82
C LYS A 532 37.11 -21.22 19.40
N ILE A 533 36.89 -21.45 20.70
CA ILE A 533 35.70 -20.92 21.40
C ILE A 533 35.72 -19.40 21.44
N ALA A 534 36.87 -18.79 21.70
CA ALA A 534 37.02 -17.36 21.73
C ALA A 534 36.74 -16.70 20.36
N ARG A 535 37.21 -17.33 19.28
CA ARG A 535 36.89 -16.86 17.91
C ARG A 535 35.43 -17.02 17.58
N GLU A 536 34.82 -18.15 17.97
CA GLU A 536 33.40 -18.39 17.75
C GLU A 536 32.54 -17.45 18.58
N LEU A 537 32.89 -17.20 19.84
CA LEU A 537 32.27 -16.20 20.70
C LEU A 537 32.30 -14.83 20.04
N GLY A 538 33.44 -14.45 19.47
CA GLY A 538 33.63 -13.23 18.74
C GLY A 538 32.67 -13.08 17.54
N LYS A 539 32.59 -14.11 16.74
CA LYS A 539 31.67 -14.14 15.60
C LYS A 539 30.22 -14.01 16.03
N ARG A 540 29.80 -14.77 17.04
CA ARG A 540 28.42 -14.75 17.56
C ARG A 540 28.03 -13.39 18.15
N TYR A 541 28.95 -12.76 18.86
CA TYR A 541 28.74 -11.39 19.37
C TYR A 541 28.55 -10.40 18.22
N GLN A 542 29.41 -10.44 17.19
CA GLN A 542 29.26 -9.59 16.01
C GLN A 542 27.93 -9.84 15.30
N GLN A 543 27.55 -11.11 15.13
CA GLN A 543 26.26 -11.48 14.55
C GLN A 543 25.09 -10.98 15.39
N GLY A 544 25.20 -11.03 16.72
CA GLY A 544 24.21 -10.48 17.63
C GLY A 544 24.03 -8.97 17.46
N LEU A 545 25.12 -8.21 17.37
CA LEU A 545 25.05 -6.76 17.12
C LEU A 545 24.43 -6.45 15.74
N ILE A 546 24.85 -7.15 14.71
CA ILE A 546 24.33 -6.99 13.35
C ILE A 546 22.82 -7.32 13.32
N SER A 547 22.39 -8.38 14.03
CA SER A 547 20.98 -8.77 14.07
C SER A 547 20.07 -7.69 14.64
N VAL A 548 20.54 -6.87 15.61
CA VAL A 548 19.76 -5.76 16.17
C VAL A 548 19.51 -4.68 15.12
N VAL A 549 20.52 -4.34 14.30
CA VAL A 549 20.32 -3.44 13.15
C VAL A 549 19.40 -4.10 12.11
N GLY A 550 19.49 -5.42 11.95
CA GLY A 550 18.63 -6.23 11.09
C GLY A 550 17.15 -6.09 11.42
N TYR A 551 16.77 -6.02 12.71
CA TYR A 551 15.37 -5.78 13.09
C TYR A 551 14.84 -4.44 12.57
N GLN A 552 15.67 -3.38 12.56
CA GLN A 552 15.27 -2.09 11.99
C GLN A 552 15.14 -2.19 10.46
N ARG A 553 16.05 -2.89 9.80
CA ARG A 553 15.98 -3.16 8.36
C ARG A 553 14.69 -3.93 8.01
N ASP A 554 14.33 -4.95 8.80
CA ASP A 554 13.15 -5.79 8.57
C ASP A 554 11.85 -4.97 8.71
N ARG A 555 11.79 -3.98 9.62
CA ARG A 555 10.65 -3.05 9.70
C ARG A 555 10.47 -2.26 8.42
N TYR A 556 11.54 -1.74 7.84
CA TYR A 556 11.48 -1.02 6.57
C TYR A 556 11.08 -1.94 5.41
N GLU A 557 11.60 -3.16 5.37
CA GLU A 557 11.19 -4.16 4.38
C GLU A 557 9.71 -4.51 4.50
N GLN A 558 9.21 -4.76 5.71
CA GLN A 558 7.79 -5.04 5.96
C GLN A 558 6.90 -3.86 5.60
N CYS A 559 7.33 -2.63 5.90
CA CYS A 559 6.65 -1.41 5.51
C CYS A 559 6.47 -1.35 3.99
N LEU A 560 7.54 -1.53 3.22
CA LEU A 560 7.46 -1.54 1.75
C LEU A 560 6.56 -2.66 1.24
N ARG A 561 6.74 -3.90 1.75
CA ARG A 561 5.94 -5.06 1.33
C ARG A 561 4.44 -4.89 1.61
N SER A 562 4.08 -4.16 2.67
CA SER A 562 2.68 -3.87 2.98
C SER A 562 2.00 -2.92 2.00
N LEU A 563 2.78 -2.20 1.20
CA LEU A 563 2.29 -1.25 0.18
C LEU A 563 2.24 -1.87 -1.24
N ILE A 564 2.65 -3.12 -1.40
CA ILE A 564 2.67 -3.80 -2.69
C ILE A 564 1.40 -4.63 -2.84
N SER A 565 0.58 -4.30 -3.85
CA SER A 565 -0.57 -5.12 -4.21
C SER A 565 -0.14 -6.30 -5.10
N PRO A 566 -0.68 -7.50 -4.87
CA PRO A 566 -0.39 -8.67 -5.71
C PRO A 566 -1.00 -8.49 -7.10
N PRO A 567 -0.30 -8.81 -8.20
CA PRO A 567 -0.81 -8.69 -9.57
C PRO A 567 -1.76 -9.82 -9.98
N GLU A 568 -1.68 -10.99 -9.32
CA GLU A 568 -2.36 -12.22 -9.73
C GLU A 568 -3.89 -12.08 -9.86
N PRO A 569 -4.62 -11.38 -8.95
CA PRO A 569 -6.06 -11.21 -9.10
C PRO A 569 -6.44 -10.32 -10.30
N LEU A 570 -5.60 -9.34 -10.63
CA LEU A 570 -5.82 -8.48 -11.81
C LEU A 570 -5.54 -9.22 -13.11
N GLU A 571 -4.52 -10.09 -13.13
CA GLU A 571 -4.23 -10.97 -14.27
C GLU A 571 -5.36 -11.97 -14.50
N ALA A 572 -5.93 -12.54 -13.43
CA ALA A 572 -7.07 -13.43 -13.52
C ALA A 572 -8.30 -12.70 -14.09
N LEU A 573 -8.58 -11.47 -13.61
CA LEU A 573 -9.64 -10.63 -14.17
C LEU A 573 -9.39 -10.29 -15.64
N HIS A 574 -8.16 -9.94 -16.01
CA HIS A 574 -7.81 -9.64 -17.40
C HIS A 574 -8.05 -10.85 -18.32
N ARG A 575 -7.74 -12.06 -17.85
CA ARG A 575 -8.02 -13.31 -18.58
C ARG A 575 -9.52 -13.58 -18.69
N SER A 576 -10.32 -13.40 -17.63
CA SER A 576 -11.77 -13.59 -17.67
C SER A 576 -12.44 -12.65 -18.66
N LEU A 577 -12.09 -11.35 -18.63
CA LEU A 577 -12.55 -10.37 -19.62
C LEU A 577 -12.14 -10.71 -21.07
N THR A 578 -11.10 -11.54 -21.24
CA THR A 578 -10.67 -11.99 -22.57
C THR A 578 -11.46 -13.20 -23.04
N ASN A 579 -11.81 -14.11 -22.15
CA ASN A 579 -12.46 -15.38 -22.50
C ASN A 579 -13.99 -15.26 -22.65
N GLU A 580 -14.66 -14.34 -21.92
CA GLU A 580 -16.12 -14.16 -21.98
C GLU A 580 -16.64 -13.69 -23.36
N PHE A 581 -15.76 -13.16 -24.23
CA PHE A 581 -16.12 -12.71 -25.60
C PHE A 581 -15.72 -13.67 -26.72
N ILE A 582 -15.15 -14.86 -26.40
CA ILE A 582 -14.85 -15.89 -27.41
C ILE A 582 -16.02 -16.88 -27.53
N VAL A 583 -17.00 -16.85 -26.62
CA VAL A 583 -18.09 -17.86 -26.50
C VAL A 583 -19.45 -17.32 -26.95
N THR A 584 -19.56 -16.14 -27.51
CA THR A 584 -20.77 -15.64 -28.20
C THR A 584 -20.45 -15.22 -29.61
#